data_910afd6ed624b1f6dd987cc63955a1ac
#
_entry.id   910afd6ed624b1f6dd987cc63955a1ac
#
_cell.length_a   1.000
_cell.length_b   1.000
_cell.length_c   1.000
_cell.angle_alpha   90.00
_cell.angle_beta   90.00
_cell.angle_gamma   90.00
#
_symmetry.space_group_name_H-M   'P 1'
#
loop_
_entity.id
_entity.type
_entity.pdbx_description
1 polymer ?
#
loop_
_entity_poly.entity_id
_entity_poly.type
_entity_poly.pdbx_seq_one_letter_code
_entity_poly.pdbx_strand_id
1 'polypeptide(L)'
;MAQPISQTKTNPSRRRLLHTATALAAAAAVTATANTIHAQDDQPPAEPTEQPMEPAPDASAGPATIKRDDELRPLQSPERTMRAQMVAALPPAPPLGVIALNRMAFGNRPGDPINSVDAFNARPGATPADKLQHYVDEQLSAPPPNGVNADDPGDGEVTGRITPATFPTLFKTLDQLWQDNHKKGDKSIPLRELRIANFIRATYSKWQLREVLVDFWHNHFNVYAWDYFVASSAWPDYDRVIRTHALGNFRTFLEAIGRHRAMLFYLDQYISRAPQFNENYARELFELHGLGAENYLGVMDALAVPDYDPNGPNGLPGIILPNPAPPLGYVDADVYAAARAFTGWTFSISGQNSTGAFTFDPNIHDRGEKRILRGRLIDNSHNSDEGDGLFVYDMIANHPGTAKFIARKLCRRLITDTPPEALVNQIALVFYNNRAAPDQIKQTVRAILMSNEFQISWAQKVKRPFEAAAATLRAVMCSANSNFAPATNKEDFYWTYDAAGQQQFGRRSPDGYPDVSTAWRSTTSMLMRWKLCNWVIEEGIPLDRPDVRLNLIEQMPGVTRNSQEMAKFWCERIFGIAGVDVNTSPYYSTFVEARNFMAQGSGFTIVLADKDVAERVPRMVEIIIQSPDFQWR
;
A
#
# COMPACT_ATOMS: atom_id res chain seq x y z
N MET A 1 -27.75 49.51 -49.60
CA MET A 1 -26.74 50.48 -49.08
C MET A 1 -26.92 50.50 -47.56
N ALA A 2 -26.02 49.96 -46.84
CA ALA A 2 -25.57 50.25 -45.48
C ALA A 2 -24.84 49.03 -44.90
N GLN A 3 -23.56 49.18 -44.63
CA GLN A 3 -22.69 48.16 -44.04
C GLN A 3 -22.89 48.10 -42.53
N PRO A 4 -22.61 46.97 -41.91
CA PRO A 4 -22.73 46.74 -40.45
C PRO A 4 -21.47 47.18 -39.70
N ILE A 5 -21.68 47.62 -38.48
CA ILE A 5 -20.69 48.04 -37.47
C ILE A 5 -19.98 46.82 -36.87
N SER A 6 -18.65 46.86 -36.83
CA SER A 6 -17.79 45.83 -36.23
C SER A 6 -17.85 45.87 -34.69
N GLN A 7 -18.12 44.74 -34.09
CA GLN A 7 -17.89 44.50 -32.66
C GLN A 7 -16.44 44.01 -32.41
N THR A 8 -15.72 44.75 -31.61
CA THR A 8 -14.38 44.40 -31.13
C THR A 8 -14.48 43.30 -30.05
N LYS A 9 -13.96 42.12 -30.36
CA LYS A 9 -13.75 41.02 -29.38
C LYS A 9 -12.52 41.35 -28.55
N THR A 10 -12.69 41.51 -27.24
CA THR A 10 -11.60 41.55 -26.28
C THR A 10 -11.09 40.12 -26.00
N ASN A 11 -9.79 39.94 -26.15
CA ASN A 11 -9.10 38.66 -26.09
C ASN A 11 -8.62 38.36 -24.65
N PRO A 12 -8.96 37.21 -24.03
CA PRO A 12 -8.59 36.87 -22.65
C PRO A 12 -7.17 36.29 -22.49
N SER A 13 -6.30 36.37 -23.49
CA SER A 13 -5.07 35.60 -23.58
C SER A 13 -3.83 36.14 -22.82
N ARG A 14 -3.90 37.32 -22.16
CA ARG A 14 -2.71 37.95 -21.56
C ARG A 14 -2.37 37.49 -20.12
N ARG A 15 -3.28 36.85 -19.39
CA ARG A 15 -3.00 36.37 -18.02
C ARG A 15 -2.43 34.93 -17.95
N ARG A 16 -2.59 34.12 -19.00
CA ARG A 16 -2.04 32.75 -19.06
C ARG A 16 -0.56 32.70 -19.49
N LEU A 17 -0.04 33.71 -20.14
CA LEU A 17 1.35 33.74 -20.64
C LEU A 17 2.41 34.04 -19.56
N LEU A 18 2.03 34.64 -18.43
CA LEU A 18 2.99 34.93 -17.34
C LEU A 18 3.24 33.77 -16.40
N HIS A 19 2.30 32.83 -16.27
CA HIS A 19 2.51 31.61 -15.44
C HIS A 19 3.22 30.49 -16.20
N THR A 20 3.16 30.44 -17.52
CA THR A 20 3.87 29.45 -18.35
C THR A 20 5.36 29.79 -18.52
N ALA A 21 5.73 31.06 -18.47
CA ALA A 21 7.14 31.47 -18.60
C ALA A 21 7.97 31.09 -17.37
N THR A 22 7.39 31.12 -16.16
CA THR A 22 8.09 30.75 -14.91
C THR A 22 8.24 29.24 -14.76
N ALA A 23 7.29 28.45 -15.26
CA ALA A 23 7.37 26.99 -15.24
C ALA A 23 8.36 26.42 -16.28
N LEU A 24 8.49 27.06 -17.44
CA LEU A 24 9.47 26.68 -18.46
C LEU A 24 10.91 27.01 -18.06
N ALA A 25 11.14 28.09 -17.31
CA ALA A 25 12.47 28.44 -16.81
C ALA A 25 12.96 27.46 -15.71
N ALA A 26 12.06 26.94 -14.87
CA ALA A 26 12.39 25.93 -13.87
C ALA A 26 12.65 24.54 -14.49
N ALA A 27 11.91 24.17 -15.54
CA ALA A 27 12.14 22.93 -16.28
C ALA A 27 13.43 22.92 -17.09
N ALA A 28 13.81 24.06 -17.68
CA ALA A 28 15.07 24.22 -18.41
C ALA A 28 16.30 24.18 -17.49
N ALA A 29 16.20 24.66 -16.25
CA ALA A 29 17.28 24.59 -15.27
C ALA A 29 17.52 23.16 -14.76
N VAL A 30 16.48 22.35 -14.60
CA VAL A 30 16.58 20.94 -14.18
C VAL A 30 17.14 20.06 -15.32
N THR A 31 16.80 20.36 -16.59
CA THR A 31 17.32 19.61 -17.74
C THR A 31 18.79 19.96 -18.04
N ALA A 32 19.20 21.21 -17.80
CA ALA A 32 20.60 21.61 -17.96
C ALA A 32 21.52 20.96 -16.92
N THR A 33 21.06 20.78 -15.67
CA THR A 33 21.83 20.10 -14.61
C THR A 33 21.94 18.60 -14.83
N ALA A 34 20.91 17.95 -15.40
CA ALA A 34 20.93 16.53 -15.72
C ALA A 34 21.87 16.21 -16.91
N ASN A 35 21.92 17.08 -17.91
CA ASN A 35 22.82 16.89 -19.06
C ASN A 35 24.29 17.18 -18.75
N THR A 36 24.60 17.96 -17.70
CA THR A 36 26.00 18.22 -17.28
C THR A 36 26.57 17.06 -16.48
N ILE A 37 25.74 16.23 -15.86
CA ILE A 37 26.17 15.03 -15.11
C ILE A 37 26.43 13.84 -16.04
N HIS A 38 25.80 13.78 -17.23
CA HIS A 38 26.00 12.68 -18.19
C HIS A 38 27.16 12.88 -19.19
N ALA A 39 27.81 14.04 -19.19
CA ALA A 39 28.90 14.34 -20.12
C ALA A 39 30.31 14.13 -19.53
N GLN A 40 30.46 13.59 -18.30
CA GLN A 40 31.74 13.41 -17.63
C GLN A 40 32.21 11.95 -17.47
N ASP A 41 31.45 10.95 -17.92
CA ASP A 41 31.77 9.52 -17.68
C ASP A 41 32.30 8.74 -18.90
N ASP A 42 32.79 9.41 -19.96
CA ASP A 42 33.39 8.74 -21.12
C ASP A 42 34.92 9.06 -21.27
N GLN A 43 35.67 8.88 -20.18
CA GLN A 43 37.12 8.71 -20.31
C GLN A 43 37.56 7.44 -19.54
N PRO A 44 38.45 6.63 -20.13
CA PRO A 44 38.98 5.43 -19.47
C PRO A 44 39.81 5.82 -18.24
N PRO A 45 39.77 5.02 -17.16
CA PRO A 45 40.50 5.34 -15.94
C PRO A 45 42.02 5.36 -16.17
N ALA A 46 42.64 6.45 -15.77
CA ALA A 46 44.10 6.55 -15.69
C ALA A 46 44.63 5.61 -14.60
N GLU A 47 45.73 4.95 -14.87
CA GLU A 47 46.46 4.07 -13.93
C GLU A 47 46.76 4.80 -12.61
N PRO A 48 46.61 4.14 -11.44
CA PRO A 48 46.88 4.74 -10.16
C PRO A 48 48.40 4.96 -9.96
N THR A 49 48.80 6.21 -9.83
CA THR A 49 50.14 6.57 -9.31
C THR A 49 50.20 6.21 -7.83
N GLU A 50 51.15 5.34 -7.49
CA GLU A 50 51.47 4.98 -6.10
C GLU A 50 51.88 6.24 -5.31
N GLN A 51 51.10 6.58 -4.28
CA GLN A 51 51.58 7.48 -3.21
C GLN A 51 52.17 6.64 -2.07
N PRO A 52 53.20 7.13 -1.38
CA PRO A 52 53.86 6.38 -0.30
C PRO A 52 52.87 6.17 0.88
N MET A 53 52.77 4.92 1.34
CA MET A 53 52.01 4.54 2.53
C MET A 53 52.64 5.17 3.78
N GLU A 54 51.85 5.93 4.54
CA GLU A 54 52.20 6.24 5.94
C GLU A 54 52.16 4.94 6.78
N PRO A 55 53.04 4.81 7.78
CA PRO A 55 53.11 3.61 8.60
C PRO A 55 51.83 3.44 9.45
N ALA A 56 51.33 2.23 9.48
CA ALA A 56 50.16 1.82 10.29
C ALA A 56 50.37 2.14 11.77
N PRO A 57 49.34 2.62 12.49
CA PRO A 57 49.43 2.80 13.95
C PRO A 57 49.53 1.46 14.67
N ASP A 58 50.35 1.45 15.71
CA ASP A 58 50.75 0.34 16.56
C ASP A 58 49.52 -0.47 17.11
N ALA A 59 49.53 -1.77 16.86
CA ALA A 59 48.47 -2.73 17.23
C ALA A 59 48.54 -3.21 18.70
N SER A 60 48.94 -2.34 19.63
CA SER A 60 49.10 -2.69 21.06
C SER A 60 48.01 -2.09 21.97
N ALA A 61 47.02 -1.38 21.46
CA ALA A 61 45.88 -0.95 22.26
C ALA A 61 44.76 -2.02 22.20
N GLY A 62 44.55 -2.71 23.31
CA GLY A 62 43.44 -3.63 23.50
C GLY A 62 42.07 -2.97 23.27
N PRO A 63 40.99 -3.77 23.05
CA PRO A 63 39.72 -3.21 22.69
C PRO A 63 39.21 -2.24 23.76
N ALA A 64 38.96 -1.00 23.34
CA ALA A 64 38.34 0.01 24.17
C ALA A 64 36.99 -0.52 24.61
N THR A 65 36.85 -0.82 25.88
CA THR A 65 35.59 -1.16 26.53
C THR A 65 34.67 0.06 26.41
N ILE A 66 33.73 0.02 25.48
CA ILE A 66 32.62 0.95 25.47
C ILE A 66 31.84 0.69 26.76
N LYS A 67 32.07 1.52 27.78
CA LYS A 67 31.17 1.56 28.95
C LYS A 67 29.79 1.94 28.41
N ARG A 68 28.90 0.97 28.37
CA ARG A 68 27.46 1.25 28.31
C ARG A 68 27.11 1.96 29.62
N ASP A 69 26.86 3.23 29.52
CA ASP A 69 26.16 3.99 30.58
C ASP A 69 24.71 3.48 30.65
N ASP A 70 24.52 2.33 31.28
CA ASP A 70 23.22 1.73 31.60
C ASP A 70 22.58 2.40 32.84
N GLU A 71 22.80 3.68 33.01
CA GLU A 71 21.92 4.52 33.83
C GLU A 71 21.09 5.41 32.91
N LEU A 72 20.14 4.79 32.19
CA LEU A 72 18.96 5.48 31.72
C LEU A 72 18.18 5.90 32.99
N ARG A 73 18.52 7.05 33.57
CA ARG A 73 17.58 7.82 34.37
C ARG A 73 16.29 7.85 33.56
N PRO A 74 15.12 7.50 34.16
CA PRO A 74 13.86 7.71 33.48
C PRO A 74 13.81 9.21 33.17
N LEU A 75 14.03 9.56 31.92
CA LEU A 75 13.79 10.88 31.43
C LEU A 75 12.33 11.18 31.78
N GLN A 76 12.13 12.01 32.80
CA GLN A 76 10.92 12.83 32.90
C GLN A 76 11.02 13.81 31.72
N SER A 77 10.93 13.25 30.51
CA SER A 77 11.12 14.05 29.32
C SER A 77 9.86 14.87 29.11
N PRO A 78 10.04 16.13 28.74
CA PRO A 78 8.94 16.95 28.22
C PRO A 78 8.13 16.23 27.15
N GLU A 79 8.76 15.32 26.41
CA GLU A 79 8.12 14.46 25.42
C GLU A 79 7.09 13.47 25.98
N ARG A 80 7.30 12.91 27.16
CA ARG A 80 6.31 12.02 27.80
C ARG A 80 5.10 12.81 28.29
N THR A 81 5.35 14.02 28.79
CA THR A 81 4.30 14.96 29.18
C THR A 81 3.58 15.55 27.98
N MET A 82 4.32 15.88 26.89
CA MET A 82 3.73 16.27 25.60
C MET A 82 2.93 15.13 24.96
N ARG A 83 3.43 13.89 25.01
CA ARG A 83 2.71 12.74 24.47
C ARG A 83 1.45 12.42 25.29
N ALA A 84 1.51 12.54 26.61
CA ALA A 84 0.33 12.43 27.49
C ALA A 84 -0.65 13.62 27.28
N GLN A 85 -0.15 14.82 27.07
CA GLN A 85 -0.96 16.00 26.74
C GLN A 85 -1.54 15.91 25.31
N MET A 86 -0.79 15.38 24.31
CA MET A 86 -1.33 15.13 22.98
C MET A 86 -2.38 14.01 22.98
N VAL A 87 -2.21 12.95 23.78
CA VAL A 87 -3.24 11.90 23.94
C VAL A 87 -4.49 12.46 24.66
N ALA A 88 -4.31 13.38 25.60
CA ALA A 88 -5.43 14.07 26.25
C ALA A 88 -6.14 15.10 25.33
N ALA A 89 -5.51 15.48 24.21
CA ALA A 89 -6.03 16.43 23.23
C ALA A 89 -6.64 15.78 21.98
N LEU A 90 -6.63 14.44 21.89
CA LEU A 90 -7.30 13.77 20.78
C LEU A 90 -8.81 13.99 20.87
N PRO A 91 -9.48 14.24 19.75
CA PRO A 91 -10.93 14.37 19.73
C PRO A 91 -11.60 13.07 20.21
N PRO A 92 -12.83 13.12 20.71
CA PRO A 92 -13.58 11.92 21.05
C PRO A 92 -13.56 10.91 19.89
N ALA A 93 -13.46 9.62 20.21
CA ALA A 93 -13.49 8.60 19.18
C ALA A 93 -14.83 8.66 18.42
N PRO A 94 -14.83 8.59 17.08
CA PRO A 94 -16.06 8.56 16.33
C PRO A 94 -16.78 7.22 16.51
N PRO A 95 -18.05 7.11 16.09
CA PRO A 95 -18.78 5.84 16.10
C PRO A 95 -18.03 4.71 15.39
N LEU A 96 -18.22 3.48 15.87
CA LEU A 96 -17.48 2.29 15.36
C LEU A 96 -17.62 2.09 13.84
N GLY A 97 -18.74 2.48 13.23
CA GLY A 97 -18.91 2.43 11.78
C GLY A 97 -17.90 3.31 11.02
N VAL A 98 -17.57 4.48 11.57
CA VAL A 98 -16.54 5.36 10.99
C VAL A 98 -15.15 4.74 11.11
N ILE A 99 -14.83 4.18 12.27
CA ILE A 99 -13.56 3.46 12.50
C ILE A 99 -13.44 2.30 11.52
N ALA A 100 -14.49 1.47 11.41
CA ALA A 100 -14.52 0.31 10.52
C ALA A 100 -14.29 0.72 9.06
N LEU A 101 -15.02 1.73 8.54
CA LEU A 101 -14.88 2.16 7.14
C LEU A 101 -13.53 2.82 6.84
N ASN A 102 -12.91 3.50 7.80
CA ASN A 102 -11.56 4.05 7.59
C ASN A 102 -10.47 2.98 7.61
N ARG A 103 -10.71 1.78 8.17
CA ARG A 103 -9.70 0.71 8.31
C ARG A 103 -9.94 -0.49 7.42
N MET A 104 -11.21 -0.86 7.23
CA MET A 104 -11.61 -1.97 6.36
C MET A 104 -11.95 -1.52 4.95
N ALA A 105 -12.05 -0.21 4.74
CA ALA A 105 -12.27 0.43 3.44
C ALA A 105 -11.34 1.64 3.29
N PHE A 106 -11.45 2.35 2.18
CA PHE A 106 -10.77 3.64 1.97
C PHE A 106 -11.63 4.83 2.40
N GLY A 107 -12.38 4.70 3.50
CA GLY A 107 -13.26 5.73 4.04
C GLY A 107 -14.73 5.59 3.62
N ASN A 108 -15.57 6.50 4.15
CA ASN A 108 -16.99 6.55 3.86
C ASN A 108 -17.26 6.88 2.37
N ARG A 109 -18.22 6.18 1.77
CA ARG A 109 -18.79 6.54 0.46
C ARG A 109 -20.27 6.84 0.67
N PRO A 110 -20.69 8.10 0.67
CA PRO A 110 -22.08 8.47 0.94
C PRO A 110 -23.05 7.75 0.01
N GLY A 111 -24.11 7.15 0.57
CA GLY A 111 -25.13 6.43 -0.20
C GLY A 111 -24.73 5.06 -0.73
N ASP A 112 -23.51 4.59 -0.47
CA ASP A 112 -23.10 3.23 -0.80
C ASP A 112 -23.90 2.23 0.06
N PRO A 113 -24.55 1.22 -0.55
CA PRO A 113 -25.43 0.30 0.18
C PRO A 113 -24.68 -0.68 1.09
N ILE A 114 -23.35 -0.75 1.01
CA ILE A 114 -22.50 -1.65 1.78
C ILE A 114 -21.44 -0.88 2.57
N ASN A 115 -20.75 0.06 1.93
CA ASN A 115 -19.57 0.72 2.46
C ASN A 115 -19.81 2.21 2.79
N SER A 116 -21.01 2.51 3.33
CA SER A 116 -21.31 3.79 3.99
C SER A 116 -21.57 3.59 5.47
N VAL A 117 -21.45 4.66 6.27
CA VAL A 117 -21.77 4.62 7.70
C VAL A 117 -23.24 4.31 7.91
N ASP A 118 -24.13 4.82 7.05
CA ASP A 118 -25.57 4.51 7.10
C ASP A 118 -25.82 3.00 6.88
N ALA A 119 -25.18 2.42 5.86
CA ALA A 119 -25.26 0.98 5.61
C ALA A 119 -24.68 0.15 6.77
N PHE A 120 -23.58 0.61 7.38
CA PHE A 120 -23.05 -0.02 8.59
C PHE A 120 -24.06 0.00 9.73
N ASN A 121 -24.68 1.15 9.99
CA ASN A 121 -25.65 1.32 11.07
C ASN A 121 -26.98 0.58 10.83
N ALA A 122 -27.33 0.32 9.57
CA ALA A 122 -28.54 -0.45 9.20
C ALA A 122 -28.38 -1.97 9.38
N ARG A 123 -27.16 -2.48 9.63
CA ARG A 123 -26.93 -3.91 9.83
C ARG A 123 -27.62 -4.44 11.07
N PRO A 124 -28.00 -5.74 11.07
CA PRO A 124 -28.58 -6.39 12.24
C PRO A 124 -27.67 -6.29 13.47
N GLY A 125 -28.28 -6.34 14.67
CA GLY A 125 -27.58 -6.35 15.94
C GLY A 125 -27.94 -5.18 16.83
N ALA A 126 -27.97 -5.43 18.15
CA ALA A 126 -28.35 -4.45 19.15
C ALA A 126 -27.21 -3.49 19.49
N THR A 127 -25.96 -3.95 19.32
CA THR A 127 -24.75 -3.19 19.66
C THR A 127 -23.93 -2.82 18.42
N PRO A 128 -23.09 -1.79 18.49
CA PRO A 128 -22.12 -1.51 17.42
C PRO A 128 -21.18 -2.69 17.12
N ALA A 129 -20.84 -3.50 18.12
CA ALA A 129 -20.00 -4.69 17.96
C ALA A 129 -20.70 -5.79 17.14
N ASP A 130 -22.02 -5.99 17.33
CA ASP A 130 -22.81 -6.93 16.52
C ASP A 130 -22.82 -6.48 15.04
N LYS A 131 -22.99 -5.18 14.79
CA LYS A 131 -22.97 -4.60 13.44
C LYS A 131 -21.60 -4.74 12.79
N LEU A 132 -20.52 -4.55 13.57
CA LEU A 132 -19.16 -4.79 13.11
C LEU A 132 -18.97 -6.26 12.71
N GLN A 133 -19.45 -7.21 13.50
CA GLN A 133 -19.37 -8.63 13.18
C GLN A 133 -20.03 -8.92 11.83
N HIS A 134 -21.25 -8.43 11.61
CA HIS A 134 -21.95 -8.60 10.33
C HIS A 134 -21.17 -7.99 9.16
N TYR A 135 -20.58 -6.79 9.34
CA TYR A 135 -19.79 -6.14 8.31
C TYR A 135 -18.49 -6.92 8.01
N VAL A 136 -17.80 -7.41 9.05
CA VAL A 136 -16.59 -8.25 8.92
C VAL A 136 -16.92 -9.55 8.17
N ASP A 137 -17.99 -10.24 8.55
CA ASP A 137 -18.39 -11.50 7.92
C ASP A 137 -18.78 -11.30 6.45
N GLU A 138 -19.51 -10.21 6.13
CA GLU A 138 -19.80 -9.82 4.76
C GLU A 138 -18.52 -9.55 3.95
N GLN A 139 -17.60 -8.72 4.44
CA GLN A 139 -16.38 -8.37 3.73
C GLN A 139 -15.43 -9.55 3.56
N LEU A 140 -15.38 -10.47 4.51
CA LEU A 140 -14.59 -11.69 4.44
C LEU A 140 -15.23 -12.79 3.57
N SER A 141 -16.46 -12.60 3.10
CA SER A 141 -17.13 -13.50 2.14
C SER A 141 -16.74 -13.22 0.68
N ALA A 142 -15.89 -12.22 0.43
CA ALA A 142 -15.40 -11.89 -0.90
C ALA A 142 -14.83 -13.14 -1.62
N PRO A 143 -15.41 -13.56 -2.74
CA PRO A 143 -14.87 -14.69 -3.49
C PRO A 143 -13.53 -14.34 -4.12
N PRO A 144 -12.63 -15.32 -4.31
CA PRO A 144 -11.42 -15.09 -5.09
C PRO A 144 -11.76 -14.73 -6.54
N PRO A 145 -10.87 -14.01 -7.24
CA PRO A 145 -11.03 -13.76 -8.67
C PRO A 145 -11.20 -15.06 -9.46
N ASN A 146 -12.04 -15.05 -10.47
CA ASN A 146 -12.33 -16.24 -11.27
C ASN A 146 -11.46 -16.23 -12.55
N GLY A 147 -10.29 -16.87 -12.49
CA GLY A 147 -9.41 -17.06 -13.66
C GLY A 147 -8.84 -15.76 -14.22
N VAL A 148 -8.65 -15.73 -15.54
CA VAL A 148 -8.11 -14.58 -16.29
C VAL A 148 -9.06 -13.40 -16.39
N ASN A 149 -10.33 -13.60 -16.08
CA ASN A 149 -11.26 -12.51 -15.96
C ASN A 149 -10.93 -11.81 -14.64
N ALA A 150 -10.41 -10.61 -14.74
CA ALA A 150 -10.18 -9.74 -13.58
C ALA A 150 -11.50 -9.38 -12.87
N ASP A 151 -12.54 -10.14 -13.16
CA ASP A 151 -13.88 -9.97 -12.64
C ASP A 151 -13.85 -10.24 -11.14
N ASP A 152 -14.26 -9.25 -10.42
CA ASP A 152 -14.62 -9.37 -9.03
C ASP A 152 -16.02 -10.00 -8.97
N PRO A 153 -16.14 -11.32 -8.77
CA PRO A 153 -17.41 -12.01 -8.91
C PRO A 153 -18.47 -11.38 -8.02
N GLY A 154 -19.59 -10.99 -8.64
CA GLY A 154 -20.69 -10.35 -7.97
C GLY A 154 -20.48 -8.88 -7.58
N ASP A 155 -19.47 -8.19 -8.10
CA ASP A 155 -19.25 -6.74 -7.94
C ASP A 155 -19.61 -6.00 -9.24
N GLY A 156 -20.89 -5.75 -9.44
CA GLY A 156 -21.41 -5.16 -10.68
C GLY A 156 -20.91 -3.74 -10.97
N GLU A 157 -20.57 -2.96 -9.93
CA GLU A 157 -20.02 -1.62 -10.13
C GLU A 157 -18.58 -1.67 -10.70
N VAL A 158 -17.76 -2.60 -10.24
CA VAL A 158 -16.40 -2.78 -10.75
C VAL A 158 -16.41 -3.42 -12.12
N THR A 159 -17.16 -4.52 -12.31
CA THR A 159 -17.22 -5.24 -13.59
C THR A 159 -17.83 -4.42 -14.73
N GLY A 160 -18.72 -3.49 -14.41
CA GLY A 160 -19.25 -2.54 -15.40
C GLY A 160 -18.26 -1.47 -15.86
N ARG A 161 -17.19 -1.22 -15.09
CA ARG A 161 -16.16 -0.20 -15.39
C ARG A 161 -14.87 -0.81 -15.92
N ILE A 162 -14.46 -1.95 -15.38
CA ILE A 162 -13.28 -2.70 -15.81
C ILE A 162 -13.77 -3.78 -16.79
N THR A 163 -13.69 -3.48 -18.07
CA THR A 163 -14.16 -4.36 -19.15
C THR A 163 -13.03 -4.67 -20.13
N PRO A 164 -13.13 -5.75 -20.94
CA PRO A 164 -12.14 -6.02 -21.99
C PRO A 164 -11.99 -4.89 -23.01
N ALA A 165 -13.04 -4.07 -23.19
CA ALA A 165 -13.00 -2.93 -24.09
C ALA A 165 -12.21 -1.73 -23.50
N THR A 166 -12.31 -1.52 -22.17
CA THR A 166 -11.66 -0.38 -21.49
C THR A 166 -10.25 -0.71 -21.01
N PHE A 167 -10.00 -1.96 -20.60
CA PHE A 167 -8.75 -2.42 -19.99
C PHE A 167 -8.34 -3.79 -20.56
N PRO A 168 -8.03 -3.90 -21.86
CA PRO A 168 -7.84 -5.19 -22.55
C PRO A 168 -6.72 -6.04 -21.94
N THR A 169 -5.67 -5.44 -21.37
CA THR A 169 -4.55 -6.22 -20.84
C THR A 169 -4.86 -6.92 -19.53
N LEU A 170 -5.84 -6.43 -18.76
CA LEU A 170 -6.26 -7.05 -17.49
C LEU A 170 -6.93 -8.41 -17.73
N PHE A 171 -7.44 -8.65 -18.94
CA PHE A 171 -8.12 -9.88 -19.35
C PHE A 171 -7.21 -10.85 -20.11
N LYS A 172 -5.91 -10.56 -20.18
CA LYS A 172 -4.93 -11.43 -20.83
C LYS A 172 -4.33 -12.44 -19.86
N THR A 173 -4.06 -13.64 -20.38
CA THR A 173 -3.24 -14.64 -19.71
C THR A 173 -1.78 -14.17 -19.61
N LEU A 174 -0.98 -14.81 -18.74
CA LEU A 174 0.45 -14.53 -18.62
C LEU A 174 1.19 -14.71 -19.97
N ASP A 175 0.83 -15.73 -20.75
CA ASP A 175 1.39 -15.95 -22.09
C ASP A 175 0.95 -14.86 -23.08
N GLN A 176 -0.33 -14.50 -23.12
CA GLN A 176 -0.80 -13.40 -23.97
C GLN A 176 -0.10 -12.06 -23.64
N LEU A 177 0.07 -11.75 -22.35
CA LEU A 177 0.86 -10.59 -21.90
C LEU A 177 2.31 -10.66 -22.39
N TRP A 178 2.89 -11.87 -22.41
CA TRP A 178 4.24 -12.08 -22.90
C TRP A 178 4.34 -11.87 -24.42
N GLN A 179 3.45 -12.49 -25.20
CA GLN A 179 3.49 -12.43 -26.66
C GLN A 179 3.13 -11.03 -27.18
N ASP A 180 2.07 -10.42 -26.62
CA ASP A 180 1.48 -9.21 -27.18
C ASP A 180 2.13 -7.93 -26.64
N ASN A 181 2.47 -7.91 -25.33
CA ASN A 181 2.97 -6.72 -24.66
C ASN A 181 4.48 -6.77 -24.43
N HIS A 182 5.02 -7.91 -23.97
CA HIS A 182 6.46 -8.00 -23.71
C HIS A 182 7.29 -8.11 -24.99
N LYS A 183 6.90 -8.98 -25.95
CA LYS A 183 7.67 -9.18 -27.17
C LYS A 183 7.39 -8.15 -28.27
N LYS A 184 6.15 -7.75 -28.44
CA LYS A 184 5.71 -6.99 -29.64
C LYS A 184 5.19 -5.60 -29.36
N GLY A 185 4.62 -5.34 -28.18
CA GLY A 185 3.91 -4.11 -27.86
C GLY A 185 4.60 -3.22 -26.83
N ASP A 186 3.86 -2.23 -26.35
CA ASP A 186 4.27 -1.40 -25.22
C ASP A 186 4.14 -2.17 -23.91
N LYS A 187 5.26 -2.39 -23.27
CA LYS A 187 5.38 -3.14 -22.02
C LYS A 187 4.75 -2.42 -20.83
N SER A 188 4.56 -1.12 -20.92
CA SER A 188 4.01 -0.31 -19.84
C SER A 188 2.48 -0.26 -19.80
N ILE A 189 1.80 -0.58 -20.89
CA ILE A 189 0.32 -0.54 -20.96
C ILE A 189 -0.32 -1.41 -19.87
N PRO A 190 0.10 -2.67 -19.63
CA PRO A 190 -0.51 -3.51 -18.61
C PRO A 190 -0.43 -2.90 -17.21
N LEU A 191 0.71 -2.30 -16.87
CA LEU A 191 0.91 -1.63 -15.60
C LEU A 191 0.02 -0.36 -15.47
N ARG A 192 -0.06 0.44 -16.54
CA ARG A 192 -0.87 1.66 -16.54
C ARG A 192 -2.37 1.34 -16.41
N GLU A 193 -2.85 0.34 -17.14
CA GLU A 193 -4.24 -0.11 -17.03
C GLU A 193 -4.56 -0.60 -15.60
N LEU A 194 -3.68 -1.41 -15.01
CA LEU A 194 -3.89 -1.88 -13.64
C LEU A 194 -3.88 -0.75 -12.62
N ARG A 195 -3.02 0.25 -12.80
CA ARG A 195 -2.97 1.44 -11.93
C ARG A 195 -4.31 2.15 -11.88
N ILE A 196 -4.95 2.33 -13.03
CA ILE A 196 -6.29 2.93 -13.13
C ILE A 196 -7.33 2.01 -12.48
N ALA A 197 -7.29 0.73 -12.79
CA ALA A 197 -8.21 -0.27 -12.26
C ALA A 197 -8.16 -0.33 -10.72
N ASN A 198 -6.99 -0.14 -10.10
CA ASN A 198 -6.87 -0.09 -8.65
C ASN A 198 -7.59 1.12 -8.03
N PHE A 199 -7.52 2.29 -8.66
CA PHE A 199 -8.33 3.43 -8.20
C PHE A 199 -9.82 3.18 -8.39
N ILE A 200 -10.23 2.55 -9.49
CA ILE A 200 -11.61 2.13 -9.71
C ILE A 200 -12.07 1.19 -8.58
N ARG A 201 -11.30 0.15 -8.28
CA ARG A 201 -11.63 -0.80 -7.21
C ARG A 201 -11.65 -0.14 -5.83
N ALA A 202 -10.66 0.68 -5.50
CA ALA A 202 -10.60 1.40 -4.24
C ALA A 202 -11.81 2.34 -4.05
N THR A 203 -12.37 2.87 -5.15
CA THR A 203 -13.55 3.76 -5.12
C THR A 203 -14.86 2.99 -5.05
N TYR A 204 -15.02 1.95 -5.87
CA TYR A 204 -16.33 1.35 -6.16
C TYR A 204 -16.52 -0.05 -5.63
N SER A 205 -15.46 -0.82 -5.36
CA SER A 205 -15.63 -2.21 -4.96
C SER A 205 -16.48 -2.34 -3.70
N LYS A 206 -17.41 -3.27 -3.73
CA LYS A 206 -18.15 -3.66 -2.53
C LYS A 206 -17.29 -4.46 -1.55
N TRP A 207 -16.19 -5.08 -2.04
CA TRP A 207 -15.23 -5.86 -1.26
C TRP A 207 -14.04 -5.02 -0.81
N GLN A 208 -14.30 -3.91 -0.11
CA GLN A 208 -13.29 -2.92 0.27
C GLN A 208 -12.19 -3.50 1.14
N LEU A 209 -12.49 -4.40 2.06
CA LEU A 209 -11.47 -5.06 2.89
C LEU A 209 -10.48 -5.84 2.03
N ARG A 210 -10.96 -6.52 0.99
CA ARG A 210 -10.05 -7.19 0.04
C ARG A 210 -9.13 -6.19 -0.64
N GLU A 211 -9.61 -5.03 -1.08
CA GLU A 211 -8.78 -4.01 -1.71
C GLU A 211 -7.72 -3.44 -0.75
N VAL A 212 -8.06 -3.26 0.53
CA VAL A 212 -7.11 -2.86 1.59
C VAL A 212 -6.03 -3.92 1.80
N LEU A 213 -6.39 -5.20 1.77
CA LEU A 213 -5.45 -6.32 1.92
C LEU A 213 -4.60 -6.53 0.66
N VAL A 214 -5.16 -6.34 -0.54
CA VAL A 214 -4.41 -6.39 -1.80
C VAL A 214 -3.33 -5.32 -1.82
N ASP A 215 -3.65 -4.08 -1.42
CA ASP A 215 -2.67 -3.01 -1.28
C ASP A 215 -1.58 -3.34 -0.23
N PHE A 216 -1.97 -3.98 0.88
CA PHE A 216 -1.02 -4.47 1.88
C PHE A 216 -0.09 -5.55 1.32
N TRP A 217 -0.61 -6.54 0.61
CA TRP A 217 0.19 -7.64 0.08
C TRP A 217 1.07 -7.23 -1.10
N HIS A 218 0.63 -6.29 -1.96
CA HIS A 218 1.50 -5.67 -2.96
C HIS A 218 2.70 -4.96 -2.32
N ASN A 219 2.51 -4.39 -1.14
CA ASN A 219 3.58 -3.74 -0.40
C ASN A 219 4.47 -4.73 0.35
N HIS A 220 3.91 -5.85 0.83
CA HIS A 220 4.65 -6.92 1.51
C HIS A 220 5.53 -7.73 0.55
N PHE A 221 4.98 -8.10 -0.60
CA PHE A 221 5.69 -8.77 -1.70
C PHE A 221 6.06 -7.75 -2.77
N ASN A 222 6.76 -6.70 -2.36
CA ASN A 222 7.03 -5.59 -3.24
C ASN A 222 7.94 -5.99 -4.40
N VAL A 223 7.54 -5.58 -5.60
CA VAL A 223 8.32 -5.63 -6.83
C VAL A 223 8.25 -4.25 -7.47
N TYR A 224 9.39 -3.72 -7.93
CA TYR A 224 9.41 -2.51 -8.72
C TYR A 224 8.81 -2.76 -10.10
N ALA A 225 7.59 -2.31 -10.31
CA ALA A 225 6.85 -2.62 -11.53
C ALA A 225 7.18 -1.69 -12.71
N TRP A 226 7.76 -0.51 -12.46
CA TRP A 226 8.11 0.49 -13.48
C TRP A 226 9.49 0.23 -14.10
N ASP A 227 9.81 -1.06 -14.33
CA ASP A 227 11.02 -1.49 -15.03
C ASP A 227 10.92 -1.33 -16.56
N TYR A 228 9.69 -1.08 -17.05
CA TYR A 228 9.37 -1.03 -18.48
C TYR A 228 9.81 -2.29 -19.23
N PHE A 229 9.87 -3.42 -18.55
CA PHE A 229 10.36 -4.67 -19.10
C PHE A 229 9.52 -5.87 -18.64
N VAL A 230 10.08 -6.79 -17.81
CA VAL A 230 9.42 -8.05 -17.42
C VAL A 230 8.29 -7.78 -16.43
N ALA A 231 8.54 -7.02 -15.36
CA ALA A 231 7.54 -6.77 -14.33
C ALA A 231 6.38 -5.94 -14.88
N SER A 232 6.65 -4.83 -15.60
CA SER A 232 5.60 -3.99 -16.18
C SER A 232 4.64 -4.79 -17.07
N SER A 233 5.17 -5.66 -17.92
CA SER A 233 4.35 -6.47 -18.84
C SER A 233 3.56 -7.59 -18.16
N ALA A 234 4.01 -8.06 -16.98
CA ALA A 234 3.39 -9.14 -16.22
C ALA A 234 2.40 -8.66 -15.16
N TRP A 235 2.29 -7.34 -14.96
CA TRP A 235 1.70 -6.77 -13.75
C TRP A 235 0.24 -7.16 -13.50
N PRO A 236 -0.65 -7.26 -14.51
CA PRO A 236 -2.02 -7.77 -14.29
C PRO A 236 -2.07 -9.19 -13.73
N ASP A 237 -1.13 -10.04 -14.13
CA ASP A 237 -1.08 -11.41 -13.61
C ASP A 237 -0.53 -11.46 -12.19
N TYR A 238 0.48 -10.63 -11.87
CA TYR A 238 1.00 -10.49 -10.51
C TYR A 238 -0.08 -10.00 -9.53
N ASP A 239 -0.85 -9.00 -9.90
CA ASP A 239 -2.02 -8.52 -9.13
C ASP A 239 -3.07 -9.64 -8.94
N ARG A 240 -3.31 -10.43 -9.98
CA ARG A 240 -4.25 -11.57 -9.91
C ARG A 240 -3.78 -12.63 -8.91
N VAL A 241 -2.49 -12.96 -8.88
CA VAL A 241 -1.91 -13.86 -7.87
C VAL A 241 -2.13 -13.29 -6.48
N ILE A 242 -1.83 -12.01 -6.25
CA ILE A 242 -2.04 -11.37 -4.95
C ILE A 242 -3.53 -11.40 -4.55
N ARG A 243 -4.45 -11.04 -5.44
CA ARG A 243 -5.91 -11.06 -5.17
C ARG A 243 -6.43 -12.44 -4.84
N THR A 244 -5.94 -13.45 -5.54
CA THR A 244 -6.36 -14.86 -5.34
C THR A 244 -6.00 -15.34 -3.95
N HIS A 245 -4.84 -14.96 -3.44
CA HIS A 245 -4.30 -15.47 -2.18
C HIS A 245 -4.46 -14.51 -1.00
N ALA A 246 -5.01 -13.30 -1.20
CA ALA A 246 -5.06 -12.24 -0.17
C ALA A 246 -5.76 -12.67 1.14
N LEU A 247 -6.67 -13.64 1.10
CA LEU A 247 -7.40 -14.21 2.24
C LEU A 247 -7.17 -15.73 2.38
N GLY A 248 -6.24 -16.29 1.62
CA GLY A 248 -5.98 -17.73 1.53
C GLY A 248 -4.98 -18.26 2.56
N ASN A 249 -4.22 -19.27 2.15
CA ASN A 249 -3.15 -19.87 2.92
C ASN A 249 -1.81 -19.21 2.61
N PHE A 250 -1.05 -18.84 3.64
CA PHE A 250 0.20 -18.09 3.47
C PHE A 250 1.29 -18.92 2.77
N ARG A 251 1.40 -20.22 3.07
CA ARG A 251 2.39 -21.10 2.41
C ARG A 251 2.15 -21.16 0.89
N THR A 252 0.90 -21.36 0.50
CA THR A 252 0.50 -21.39 -0.92
C THR A 252 0.72 -20.03 -1.59
N PHE A 253 0.46 -18.94 -0.86
CA PHE A 253 0.69 -17.59 -1.36
C PHE A 253 2.18 -17.32 -1.59
N LEU A 254 3.03 -17.68 -0.63
CA LEU A 254 4.48 -17.50 -0.72
C LEU A 254 5.07 -18.20 -1.94
N GLU A 255 4.65 -19.44 -2.21
CA GLU A 255 5.04 -20.20 -3.40
C GLU A 255 4.54 -19.52 -4.70
N ALA A 256 3.27 -19.10 -4.75
CA ALA A 256 2.70 -18.47 -5.94
C ALA A 256 3.45 -17.18 -6.31
N ILE A 257 3.87 -16.39 -5.33
CA ILE A 257 4.71 -15.20 -5.52
C ILE A 257 6.11 -15.60 -6.01
N GLY A 258 6.73 -16.57 -5.39
CA GLY A 258 8.09 -17.02 -5.75
C GLY A 258 8.20 -17.65 -7.13
N ARG A 259 7.11 -18.21 -7.65
CA ARG A 259 7.03 -18.73 -9.04
C ARG A 259 6.72 -17.65 -10.05
N HIS A 260 6.29 -16.48 -9.64
CA HIS A 260 5.87 -15.45 -10.59
C HIS A 260 7.08 -14.76 -11.25
N ARG A 261 7.07 -14.65 -12.57
CA ARG A 261 8.21 -14.10 -13.35
C ARG A 261 8.61 -12.67 -12.93
N ALA A 262 7.67 -11.85 -12.47
CA ALA A 262 7.98 -10.51 -12.00
C ALA A 262 8.90 -10.54 -10.76
N MET A 263 8.63 -11.44 -9.79
CA MET A 263 9.46 -11.64 -8.61
C MET A 263 10.80 -12.29 -8.97
N LEU A 264 10.77 -13.35 -9.79
CA LEU A 264 11.99 -14.03 -10.27
C LEU A 264 12.95 -13.07 -10.99
N PHE A 265 12.40 -12.16 -11.79
CA PHE A 265 13.18 -11.16 -12.52
C PHE A 265 13.69 -10.06 -11.59
N TYR A 266 12.83 -9.54 -10.73
CA TYR A 266 13.15 -8.40 -9.86
C TYR A 266 14.28 -8.69 -8.85
N LEU A 267 14.33 -9.92 -8.33
CA LEU A 267 15.36 -10.35 -7.39
C LEU A 267 16.45 -11.23 -8.05
N ASP A 268 16.56 -11.19 -9.38
CA ASP A 268 17.57 -11.90 -10.17
C ASP A 268 17.61 -13.42 -9.94
N GLN A 269 16.52 -14.00 -9.42
CA GLN A 269 16.41 -15.43 -9.18
C GLN A 269 16.48 -16.24 -10.48
N TYR A 270 15.91 -15.70 -11.58
CA TYR A 270 15.83 -16.37 -12.87
C TYR A 270 17.20 -16.73 -13.48
N ILE A 271 18.29 -16.09 -13.06
CA ILE A 271 19.66 -16.37 -13.49
C ILE A 271 20.45 -17.23 -12.49
N SER A 272 19.86 -17.54 -11.33
CA SER A 272 20.51 -18.32 -10.26
C SER A 272 20.76 -19.78 -10.68
N ARG A 273 22.03 -20.21 -10.65
CA ARG A 273 22.45 -21.54 -11.13
C ARG A 273 23.70 -22.04 -10.38
N ALA A 274 23.85 -23.35 -10.33
CA ALA A 274 25.08 -23.94 -9.82
C ALA A 274 26.24 -23.76 -10.83
N PRO A 275 27.49 -23.49 -10.37
CA PRO A 275 27.89 -23.27 -8.96
C PRO A 275 27.77 -21.80 -8.52
N GLN A 276 27.26 -20.91 -9.37
CA GLN A 276 27.14 -19.45 -9.16
C GLN A 276 25.69 -19.11 -8.82
N PHE A 277 25.27 -19.41 -7.60
CA PHE A 277 23.92 -19.07 -7.16
C PHE A 277 23.82 -17.61 -6.71
N ASN A 278 22.64 -17.03 -6.93
CA ASN A 278 22.29 -15.68 -6.47
C ASN A 278 21.53 -15.77 -5.15
N GLU A 279 22.03 -15.10 -4.11
CA GLU A 279 21.40 -15.15 -2.78
C GLU A 279 20.27 -14.12 -2.59
N ASN A 280 20.13 -13.15 -3.49
CA ASN A 280 19.23 -12.01 -3.30
C ASN A 280 17.80 -12.45 -2.99
N TYR A 281 17.21 -13.32 -3.82
CA TYR A 281 15.87 -13.85 -3.58
C TYR A 281 15.76 -14.59 -2.25
N ALA A 282 16.72 -15.44 -1.93
CA ALA A 282 16.70 -16.20 -0.69
C ALA A 282 16.80 -15.28 0.54
N ARG A 283 17.62 -14.25 0.48
CA ARG A 283 17.76 -13.27 1.57
C ARG A 283 16.45 -12.53 1.81
N GLU A 284 15.83 -11.99 0.76
CA GLU A 284 14.56 -11.28 0.85
C GLU A 284 13.41 -12.20 1.31
N LEU A 285 13.45 -13.48 0.91
CA LEU A 285 12.50 -14.48 1.36
C LEU A 285 12.53 -14.66 2.89
N PHE A 286 13.71 -14.74 3.49
CA PHE A 286 13.85 -14.82 4.94
C PHE A 286 13.54 -13.49 5.63
N GLU A 287 14.12 -12.41 5.14
CA GLU A 287 14.15 -11.13 5.83
C GLU A 287 12.85 -10.34 5.71
N LEU A 288 12.24 -10.32 4.51
CA LEU A 288 11.10 -9.45 4.22
C LEU A 288 9.79 -10.20 4.00
N HIS A 289 9.84 -11.42 3.42
CA HIS A 289 8.64 -12.15 3.05
C HIS A 289 8.19 -13.15 4.09
N GLY A 290 9.12 -13.73 4.85
CA GLY A 290 8.86 -14.83 5.78
C GLY A 290 9.16 -14.53 7.24
N LEU A 291 10.36 -14.89 7.71
CA LEU A 291 10.70 -14.81 9.13
C LEU A 291 10.81 -13.38 9.69
N GLY A 292 11.25 -12.44 8.86
CA GLY A 292 11.52 -11.07 9.29
C GLY A 292 12.96 -10.87 9.77
N ALA A 293 13.48 -9.64 9.58
CA ALA A 293 14.82 -9.26 10.01
C ALA A 293 15.05 -9.40 11.52
N GLU A 294 13.98 -9.32 12.32
CA GLU A 294 14.03 -9.50 13.77
C GLU A 294 14.43 -10.92 14.22
N ASN A 295 14.38 -11.90 13.32
CA ASN A 295 14.79 -13.29 13.56
C ASN A 295 16.14 -13.64 12.93
N TYR A 296 16.88 -12.66 12.40
CA TYR A 296 18.23 -12.85 11.89
C TYR A 296 19.24 -12.85 13.03
N LEU A 297 20.04 -13.91 13.11
CA LEU A 297 21.00 -14.15 14.19
C LEU A 297 22.46 -13.86 13.78
N GLY A 298 22.66 -13.35 12.55
CA GLY A 298 23.99 -13.00 12.06
C GLY A 298 24.80 -14.16 11.49
N VAL A 299 26.10 -13.99 11.51
CA VAL A 299 27.08 -14.99 11.04
C VAL A 299 27.47 -15.87 12.22
N MET A 300 26.84 -17.03 12.34
CA MET A 300 27.18 -18.04 13.34
C MET A 300 27.02 -19.44 12.74
N ASP A 301 27.54 -20.45 13.45
CA ASP A 301 27.31 -21.85 13.06
C ASP A 301 25.81 -22.19 13.13
N ALA A 302 25.25 -22.61 12.00
CA ALA A 302 23.84 -22.98 11.91
C ALA A 302 23.45 -24.10 12.90
N LEU A 303 24.38 -25.01 13.25
CA LEU A 303 24.14 -26.08 14.22
C LEU A 303 24.13 -25.58 15.67
N ALA A 304 24.73 -24.41 15.93
CA ALA A 304 24.75 -23.80 17.25
C ALA A 304 23.51 -22.91 17.52
N VAL A 305 22.64 -22.71 16.54
CA VAL A 305 21.39 -21.94 16.73
C VAL A 305 20.52 -22.65 17.78
N PRO A 306 20.10 -21.99 18.87
CA PRO A 306 19.28 -22.60 19.91
C PRO A 306 17.88 -22.97 19.42
N ASP A 307 17.17 -23.78 20.19
CA ASP A 307 15.75 -24.04 19.99
C ASP A 307 14.93 -22.76 20.13
N TYR A 308 13.83 -22.68 19.39
CA TYR A 308 12.86 -21.60 19.54
C TYR A 308 12.33 -21.57 20.97
N ASP A 309 12.51 -20.44 21.64
CA ASP A 309 11.99 -20.20 22.98
C ASP A 309 10.65 -19.44 22.90
N PRO A 310 9.52 -20.09 23.23
CA PRO A 310 8.22 -19.43 23.25
C PRO A 310 8.14 -18.23 24.21
N ASN A 311 8.97 -18.20 25.25
CA ASN A 311 8.97 -17.17 26.27
C ASN A 311 10.11 -16.15 26.09
N GLY A 312 10.94 -16.32 25.08
CA GLY A 312 12.04 -15.42 24.74
C GLY A 312 11.55 -14.08 24.18
N PRO A 313 12.46 -13.12 23.92
CA PRO A 313 12.12 -11.77 23.45
C PRO A 313 11.27 -11.75 22.17
N ASN A 314 11.57 -12.64 21.23
CA ASN A 314 10.81 -12.82 19.98
C ASN A 314 9.89 -14.05 20.04
N GLY A 315 9.70 -14.63 21.22
CA GLY A 315 8.89 -15.81 21.43
C GLY A 315 7.41 -15.60 21.21
N LEU A 316 6.68 -16.67 21.06
CA LEU A 316 5.23 -16.73 20.94
C LEU A 316 4.66 -17.54 22.09
N PRO A 317 4.29 -16.90 23.22
CA PRO A 317 3.77 -17.62 24.39
C PRO A 317 2.49 -18.40 24.06
N GLY A 318 2.37 -19.59 24.63
CA GLY A 318 1.19 -20.44 24.42
C GLY A 318 1.20 -21.30 23.14
N ILE A 319 2.26 -21.20 22.33
CA ILE A 319 2.41 -22.06 21.15
C ILE A 319 2.71 -23.52 21.54
N ILE A 320 2.16 -24.46 20.80
CA ILE A 320 2.55 -25.87 20.86
C ILE A 320 3.57 -26.11 19.74
N LEU A 321 4.82 -26.32 20.13
CA LEU A 321 5.92 -26.57 19.20
C LEU A 321 5.91 -28.02 18.71
N PRO A 322 6.35 -28.28 17.46
CA PRO A 322 6.65 -29.63 17.01
C PRO A 322 7.88 -30.20 17.76
N ASN A 323 8.07 -31.50 17.70
CA ASN A 323 9.28 -32.15 18.19
C ASN A 323 10.00 -32.82 17.00
N PRO A 324 11.24 -32.39 16.66
CA PRO A 324 12.05 -31.40 17.36
C PRO A 324 11.51 -29.96 17.14
N ALA A 325 11.78 -29.09 18.11
CA ALA A 325 11.45 -27.67 17.99
C ALA A 325 12.19 -27.02 16.81
N PRO A 326 11.60 -25.98 16.17
CA PRO A 326 12.30 -25.19 15.16
C PRO A 326 13.46 -24.40 15.80
N PRO A 327 14.41 -23.88 15.02
CA PRO A 327 15.44 -22.99 15.54
C PRO A 327 14.85 -21.64 15.98
N LEU A 328 15.60 -20.91 16.80
CA LEU A 328 15.19 -19.56 17.26
C LEU A 328 15.02 -18.56 16.12
N GLY A 329 15.83 -18.71 15.07
CA GLY A 329 15.83 -17.83 13.90
C GLY A 329 16.71 -18.42 12.80
N TYR A 330 17.20 -17.56 11.91
CA TYR A 330 18.04 -17.93 10.78
C TYR A 330 19.39 -17.21 10.78
N VAL A 331 20.36 -17.79 10.08
CA VAL A 331 21.73 -17.32 9.95
C VAL A 331 22.11 -17.23 8.46
N ASP A 332 23.26 -16.62 8.13
CA ASP A 332 23.73 -16.53 6.74
C ASP A 332 23.83 -17.89 6.04
N ALA A 333 24.25 -18.93 6.76
CA ALA A 333 24.32 -20.28 6.19
C ALA A 333 22.97 -20.80 5.70
N ASP A 334 21.86 -20.40 6.35
CA ASP A 334 20.51 -20.75 5.92
C ASP A 334 20.12 -20.04 4.63
N VAL A 335 20.50 -18.77 4.50
CA VAL A 335 20.29 -17.97 3.27
C VAL A 335 21.05 -18.61 2.10
N TYR A 336 22.31 -18.98 2.29
CA TYR A 336 23.11 -19.65 1.27
C TYR A 336 22.55 -21.01 0.87
N ALA A 337 22.10 -21.80 1.84
CA ALA A 337 21.49 -23.11 1.58
C ALA A 337 20.19 -22.96 0.78
N ALA A 338 19.36 -21.97 1.12
CA ALA A 338 18.15 -21.65 0.39
C ALA A 338 18.44 -21.14 -1.03
N ALA A 339 19.44 -20.28 -1.22
CA ALA A 339 19.85 -19.81 -2.54
C ALA A 339 20.26 -20.98 -3.46
N ARG A 340 20.96 -21.98 -2.93
CA ARG A 340 21.29 -23.23 -3.63
C ARG A 340 20.03 -24.06 -3.93
N ALA A 341 19.07 -24.11 -3.02
CA ALA A 341 17.80 -24.82 -3.19
C ALA A 341 16.93 -24.21 -4.30
N PHE A 342 17.01 -22.91 -4.51
CA PHE A 342 16.28 -22.22 -5.58
C PHE A 342 17.03 -22.13 -6.92
N THR A 343 18.26 -22.63 -7.04
CA THR A 343 18.90 -22.73 -8.36
C THR A 343 18.05 -23.54 -9.33
N GLY A 344 17.98 -23.13 -10.58
CA GLY A 344 17.10 -23.74 -11.59
C GLY A 344 15.66 -23.19 -11.62
N TRP A 345 15.23 -22.45 -10.61
CA TRP A 345 13.96 -21.72 -10.63
C TRP A 345 14.06 -20.52 -11.57
N THR A 346 13.41 -20.61 -12.71
CA THR A 346 13.51 -19.60 -13.78
C THR A 346 12.17 -19.44 -14.49
N PHE A 347 12.16 -18.74 -15.61
CA PHE A 347 11.00 -18.64 -16.49
C PHE A 347 11.44 -18.68 -17.95
N SER A 348 10.53 -19.06 -18.84
CA SER A 348 10.79 -19.17 -20.28
C SER A 348 11.00 -17.79 -20.91
N ILE A 349 12.27 -17.31 -20.94
CA ILE A 349 12.62 -15.93 -21.35
C ILE A 349 13.10 -15.83 -22.79
N SER A 350 13.77 -16.86 -23.34
CA SER A 350 14.48 -16.79 -24.62
C SER A 350 13.84 -17.68 -25.70
N GLY A 351 14.07 -17.31 -26.98
CA GLY A 351 13.58 -18.04 -28.15
C GLY A 351 12.19 -17.59 -28.60
N GLN A 352 11.86 -17.97 -29.87
CA GLN A 352 10.58 -17.58 -30.50
C GLN A 352 9.36 -18.13 -29.76
N ASN A 353 9.47 -19.30 -29.15
CA ASN A 353 8.41 -20.00 -28.45
C ASN A 353 8.39 -19.71 -26.92
N SER A 354 9.19 -18.74 -26.43
CA SER A 354 9.16 -18.41 -25.02
C SER A 354 7.79 -17.88 -24.60
N THR A 355 7.32 -18.31 -23.42
CA THR A 355 5.98 -18.01 -22.88
C THR A 355 6.02 -17.06 -21.70
N GLY A 356 7.19 -16.82 -21.11
CA GLY A 356 7.33 -16.09 -19.85
C GLY A 356 6.77 -16.84 -18.64
N ALA A 357 6.36 -18.10 -18.79
CA ALA A 357 5.88 -18.92 -17.68
C ALA A 357 7.05 -19.46 -16.87
N PHE A 358 6.77 -19.72 -15.56
CA PHE A 358 7.71 -20.40 -14.69
C PHE A 358 8.16 -21.73 -15.27
N THR A 359 9.43 -22.04 -15.08
CA THR A 359 10.01 -23.35 -15.42
C THR A 359 11.13 -23.68 -14.43
N PHE A 360 11.34 -24.96 -14.19
CA PHE A 360 12.48 -25.47 -13.45
C PHE A 360 13.46 -26.10 -14.44
N ASP A 361 14.74 -25.69 -14.37
CA ASP A 361 15.80 -26.30 -15.17
C ASP A 361 16.72 -27.16 -14.26
N PRO A 362 16.59 -28.49 -14.30
CA PRO A 362 17.41 -29.40 -13.48
C PRO A 362 18.88 -29.43 -13.88
N ASN A 363 19.25 -28.91 -15.06
CA ASN A 363 20.64 -28.91 -15.52
C ASN A 363 21.48 -27.82 -14.83
N ILE A 364 20.85 -26.79 -14.34
CA ILE A 364 21.50 -25.69 -13.62
C ILE A 364 21.20 -25.69 -12.12
N HIS A 365 20.45 -26.71 -11.65
CA HIS A 365 20.17 -26.90 -10.23
C HIS A 365 21.36 -27.46 -9.46
N ASP A 366 21.58 -26.95 -8.24
CA ASP A 366 22.59 -27.45 -7.32
C ASP A 366 22.14 -28.78 -6.67
N ARG A 367 22.82 -29.86 -7.05
CA ARG A 367 22.52 -31.23 -6.58
C ARG A 367 23.25 -31.63 -5.31
N GLY A 368 24.03 -30.72 -4.70
CA GLY A 368 24.73 -30.98 -3.46
C GLY A 368 23.81 -31.01 -2.25
N GLU A 369 24.22 -31.71 -1.20
CA GLU A 369 23.53 -31.69 0.09
C GLU A 369 23.35 -30.24 0.57
N LYS A 370 22.15 -29.92 1.06
CA LYS A 370 21.80 -28.62 1.62
C LYS A 370 21.22 -28.79 3.01
N ARG A 371 21.63 -27.93 3.92
CA ARG A 371 21.12 -27.92 5.30
C ARG A 371 20.60 -26.54 5.62
N ILE A 372 19.38 -26.46 6.12
CA ILE A 372 18.69 -25.22 6.40
C ILE A 372 18.06 -25.25 7.80
N LEU A 373 17.95 -24.10 8.43
CA LEU A 373 17.29 -23.92 9.72
C LEU A 373 17.74 -24.98 10.74
N ARG A 374 18.98 -24.82 11.21
CA ARG A 374 19.65 -25.71 12.17
C ARG A 374 19.93 -27.10 11.61
N GLY A 375 20.40 -27.14 10.38
CA GLY A 375 20.92 -28.36 9.78
C GLY A 375 19.86 -29.38 9.34
N ARG A 376 18.60 -28.98 9.21
CA ARG A 376 17.60 -29.85 8.59
C ARG A 376 18.00 -30.13 7.16
N LEU A 377 18.18 -31.40 6.85
CA LEU A 377 18.63 -31.85 5.54
C LEU A 377 17.50 -31.67 4.52
N ILE A 378 17.79 -30.94 3.44
CA ILE A 378 16.99 -31.01 2.23
C ILE A 378 17.38 -32.30 1.52
N ASP A 379 16.42 -33.20 1.37
CA ASP A 379 16.64 -34.52 0.76
C ASP A 379 17.00 -34.38 -0.72
N ASN A 380 18.11 -35.00 -1.12
CA ASN A 380 18.56 -35.03 -2.51
C ASN A 380 17.64 -35.83 -3.47
N SER A 381 16.52 -36.37 -2.99
CA SER A 381 15.53 -37.05 -3.84
C SER A 381 14.89 -36.11 -4.88
N HIS A 382 14.96 -34.78 -4.67
CA HIS A 382 14.35 -33.74 -5.51
C HIS A 382 15.29 -33.11 -6.54
N ASN A 383 16.41 -33.75 -6.86
CA ASN A 383 17.38 -33.21 -7.84
C ASN A 383 16.84 -33.02 -9.27
N SER A 384 15.71 -33.62 -9.60
CA SER A 384 15.08 -33.54 -10.91
C SER A 384 13.88 -32.61 -10.98
N ASP A 385 13.45 -32.07 -9.85
CA ASP A 385 12.29 -31.18 -9.73
C ASP A 385 12.57 -30.02 -8.76
N GLU A 386 11.59 -29.20 -8.51
CA GLU A 386 11.64 -28.02 -7.65
C GLU A 386 11.48 -28.27 -6.15
N GLY A 387 11.52 -29.54 -5.73
CA GLY A 387 11.22 -29.98 -4.35
C GLY A 387 12.07 -29.31 -3.28
N ASP A 388 13.35 -29.03 -3.56
CA ASP A 388 14.24 -28.32 -2.63
C ASP A 388 13.70 -26.94 -2.27
N GLY A 389 13.26 -26.17 -3.26
CA GLY A 389 12.67 -24.85 -3.05
C GLY A 389 11.31 -24.93 -2.31
N LEU A 390 10.51 -25.95 -2.62
CA LEU A 390 9.23 -26.18 -1.92
C LEU A 390 9.46 -26.49 -0.44
N PHE A 391 10.50 -27.29 -0.12
CA PHE A 391 10.89 -27.57 1.26
C PHE A 391 11.27 -26.28 2.02
N VAL A 392 12.00 -25.36 1.36
CA VAL A 392 12.35 -24.06 1.97
C VAL A 392 11.08 -23.26 2.30
N TYR A 393 10.09 -23.20 1.40
CA TYR A 393 8.82 -22.53 1.70
C TYR A 393 8.07 -23.18 2.85
N ASP A 394 8.05 -24.51 2.93
CA ASP A 394 7.42 -25.23 4.04
C ASP A 394 8.04 -24.88 5.38
N MET A 395 9.36 -24.83 5.43
CA MET A 395 10.10 -24.48 6.64
C MET A 395 9.83 -23.05 7.09
N ILE A 396 9.86 -22.08 6.16
CA ILE A 396 9.65 -20.66 6.45
C ILE A 396 8.19 -20.39 6.84
N ALA A 397 7.23 -20.88 6.07
CA ALA A 397 5.80 -20.58 6.29
C ALA A 397 5.28 -21.18 7.61
N ASN A 398 5.86 -22.33 8.05
CA ASN A 398 5.46 -22.99 9.27
C ASN A 398 6.29 -22.55 10.50
N HIS A 399 7.21 -21.59 10.36
CA HIS A 399 8.02 -21.13 11.47
C HIS A 399 7.23 -20.18 12.39
N PRO A 400 7.32 -20.31 13.73
CA PRO A 400 6.63 -19.41 14.67
C PRO A 400 7.03 -17.93 14.49
N GLY A 401 8.29 -17.65 14.15
CA GLY A 401 8.78 -16.31 13.85
C GLY A 401 8.03 -15.68 12.69
N THR A 402 7.72 -16.44 11.64
CA THR A 402 6.90 -16.00 10.52
C THR A 402 5.49 -15.60 10.97
N ALA A 403 4.87 -16.42 11.82
CA ALA A 403 3.55 -16.12 12.36
C ALA A 403 3.53 -14.78 13.11
N LYS A 404 4.55 -14.53 13.95
CA LYS A 404 4.67 -13.28 14.70
C LYS A 404 4.96 -12.09 13.81
N PHE A 405 5.84 -12.24 12.83
CA PHE A 405 6.18 -11.20 11.86
C PHE A 405 4.95 -10.77 11.02
N ILE A 406 4.23 -11.73 10.44
CA ILE A 406 3.04 -11.45 9.63
C ILE A 406 1.90 -10.85 10.48
N ALA A 407 1.65 -11.41 11.66
CA ALA A 407 0.67 -10.87 12.59
C ALA A 407 0.96 -9.41 12.96
N ARG A 408 2.22 -9.07 13.26
CA ARG A 408 2.66 -7.69 13.57
C ARG A 408 2.41 -6.75 12.39
N LYS A 409 2.74 -7.16 11.15
CA LYS A 409 2.50 -6.36 9.94
C LYS A 409 1.00 -6.13 9.71
N LEU A 410 0.16 -7.17 9.85
CA LEU A 410 -1.30 -7.05 9.70
C LEU A 410 -1.93 -6.17 10.80
N CYS A 411 -1.53 -6.33 12.06
CA CYS A 411 -1.96 -5.46 13.15
C CYS A 411 -1.54 -4.00 12.92
N ARG A 412 -0.31 -3.79 12.42
CA ARG A 412 0.15 -2.44 12.03
C ARG A 412 -0.69 -1.85 10.92
N ARG A 413 -1.04 -2.64 9.92
CA ARG A 413 -1.89 -2.20 8.82
C ARG A 413 -3.28 -1.79 9.28
N LEU A 414 -3.91 -2.61 10.11
CA LEU A 414 -5.33 -2.50 10.42
C LEU A 414 -5.66 -1.74 11.72
N ILE A 415 -4.69 -1.54 12.63
CA ILE A 415 -4.96 -0.93 13.94
C ILE A 415 -4.10 0.31 14.19
N THR A 416 -2.77 0.14 14.41
CA THR A 416 -1.89 1.23 14.83
C THR A 416 -0.45 0.99 14.38
N ASP A 417 0.35 2.04 14.27
CA ASP A 417 1.76 1.94 13.87
C ASP A 417 2.59 1.04 14.81
N THR A 418 2.24 1.00 16.10
CA THR A 418 2.89 0.21 17.15
C THR A 418 1.84 -0.63 17.89
N PRO A 419 1.41 -1.77 17.30
CA PRO A 419 0.41 -2.61 17.96
C PRO A 419 0.95 -3.19 19.27
N PRO A 420 0.10 -3.30 20.32
CA PRO A 420 0.50 -3.93 21.58
C PRO A 420 1.01 -5.36 21.37
N GLU A 421 2.10 -5.71 22.05
CA GLU A 421 2.72 -7.03 21.89
C GLU A 421 1.79 -8.19 22.29
N ALA A 422 0.94 -7.98 23.30
CA ALA A 422 -0.08 -8.95 23.69
C ALA A 422 -1.06 -9.27 22.55
N LEU A 423 -1.51 -8.26 21.83
CA LEU A 423 -2.35 -8.44 20.64
C LEU A 423 -1.59 -9.16 19.52
N VAL A 424 -0.35 -8.75 19.24
CA VAL A 424 0.48 -9.40 18.22
C VAL A 424 0.63 -10.89 18.51
N ASN A 425 0.91 -11.26 19.76
CA ASN A 425 1.03 -12.66 20.18
C ASN A 425 -0.29 -13.43 20.01
N GLN A 426 -1.42 -12.84 20.41
CA GLN A 426 -2.73 -13.47 20.22
C GLN A 426 -3.02 -13.73 18.73
N ILE A 427 -2.79 -12.75 17.86
CA ILE A 427 -3.01 -12.89 16.42
C ILE A 427 -2.01 -13.87 15.79
N ALA A 428 -0.76 -13.87 16.23
CA ALA A 428 0.25 -14.82 15.78
C ALA A 428 -0.13 -16.27 16.12
N LEU A 429 -0.73 -16.52 17.28
CA LEU A 429 -1.26 -17.84 17.64
C LEU A 429 -2.38 -18.27 16.69
N VAL A 430 -3.30 -17.35 16.33
CA VAL A 430 -4.34 -17.65 15.35
C VAL A 430 -3.72 -18.00 14.00
N PHE A 431 -2.76 -17.21 13.52
CA PHE A 431 -2.06 -17.48 12.26
C PHE A 431 -1.34 -18.83 12.27
N TYR A 432 -0.58 -19.12 13.31
CA TYR A 432 0.19 -20.36 13.44
C TYR A 432 -0.70 -21.59 13.54
N ASN A 433 -1.73 -21.54 14.38
CA ASN A 433 -2.63 -22.70 14.60
C ASN A 433 -3.44 -23.05 13.34
N ASN A 434 -3.68 -22.07 12.46
CA ASN A 434 -4.39 -22.26 11.20
C ASN A 434 -3.46 -22.43 9.99
N ARG A 435 -2.16 -22.69 10.18
CA ARG A 435 -1.16 -22.76 9.09
C ARG A 435 -1.47 -23.81 8.01
N ALA A 436 -2.24 -24.84 8.33
CA ALA A 436 -2.70 -25.83 7.36
C ALA A 436 -4.09 -25.51 6.77
N ALA A 437 -4.78 -24.49 7.28
CA ALA A 437 -6.12 -24.14 6.80
C ALA A 437 -6.04 -23.36 5.46
N PRO A 438 -6.92 -23.64 4.51
CA PRO A 438 -6.93 -22.93 3.22
C PRO A 438 -7.28 -21.43 3.34
N ASP A 439 -7.88 -21.02 4.45
CA ASP A 439 -8.32 -19.67 4.76
C ASP A 439 -7.57 -19.04 5.97
N GLN A 440 -6.34 -19.46 6.21
CA GLN A 440 -5.48 -19.03 7.32
C GLN A 440 -5.47 -17.50 7.50
N ILE A 441 -5.21 -16.76 6.41
CA ILE A 441 -5.13 -15.29 6.43
C ILE A 441 -6.51 -14.70 6.76
N LYS A 442 -7.59 -15.24 6.21
CA LYS A 442 -8.96 -14.82 6.50
C LYS A 442 -9.29 -14.92 8.00
N GLN A 443 -8.94 -16.06 8.63
CA GLN A 443 -9.16 -16.27 10.07
C GLN A 443 -8.33 -15.29 10.91
N THR A 444 -7.09 -15.05 10.49
CA THR A 444 -6.18 -14.09 11.16
C THR A 444 -6.72 -12.66 11.07
N VAL A 445 -7.15 -12.22 9.88
CA VAL A 445 -7.73 -10.89 9.67
C VAL A 445 -9.02 -10.74 10.48
N ARG A 446 -9.89 -11.77 10.50
CA ARG A 446 -11.10 -11.77 11.34
C ARG A 446 -10.76 -11.54 12.82
N ALA A 447 -9.77 -12.24 13.34
CA ALA A 447 -9.34 -12.08 14.73
C ALA A 447 -8.85 -10.66 15.05
N ILE A 448 -8.13 -10.00 14.12
CA ILE A 448 -7.71 -8.60 14.27
C ILE A 448 -8.93 -7.67 14.32
N LEU A 449 -9.84 -7.81 13.35
CA LEU A 449 -10.99 -6.91 13.20
C LEU A 449 -12.00 -7.03 14.36
N MET A 450 -12.06 -8.19 15.00
CA MET A 450 -12.93 -8.44 16.16
C MET A 450 -12.24 -8.14 17.50
N SER A 451 -10.96 -7.72 17.50
CA SER A 451 -10.23 -7.38 18.73
C SER A 451 -10.78 -6.09 19.37
N ASN A 452 -10.59 -5.97 20.67
CA ASN A 452 -10.92 -4.74 21.38
C ASN A 452 -10.10 -3.55 20.86
N GLU A 453 -8.82 -3.77 20.58
CA GLU A 453 -7.90 -2.74 20.07
C GLU A 453 -8.36 -2.15 18.73
N PHE A 454 -8.96 -2.97 17.85
CA PHE A 454 -9.55 -2.46 16.62
C PHE A 454 -10.71 -1.51 16.89
N GLN A 455 -11.57 -1.85 17.85
CA GLN A 455 -12.80 -1.12 18.14
C GLN A 455 -12.55 0.23 18.83
N ILE A 456 -11.51 0.33 19.67
CA ILE A 456 -11.25 1.53 20.49
C ILE A 456 -10.15 2.44 19.92
N SER A 457 -9.34 1.99 18.96
CA SER A 457 -8.26 2.81 18.43
C SER A 457 -8.78 3.79 17.36
N TRP A 458 -8.41 5.06 17.50
CA TRP A 458 -8.74 6.13 16.55
C TRP A 458 -7.60 7.14 16.45
N ALA A 459 -7.46 7.80 15.31
CA ALA A 459 -6.47 8.85 15.04
C ALA A 459 -5.01 8.45 15.34
N GLN A 460 -4.70 7.16 15.30
CA GLN A 460 -3.37 6.63 15.57
C GLN A 460 -2.55 6.40 14.29
N LYS A 461 -3.22 6.42 13.14
CA LYS A 461 -2.58 6.33 11.81
C LYS A 461 -2.99 7.50 10.94
N VAL A 462 -2.08 7.91 10.06
CA VAL A 462 -2.37 8.87 8.99
C VAL A 462 -2.57 8.10 7.69
N LYS A 463 -3.58 8.46 6.93
CA LYS A 463 -3.79 7.92 5.58
C LYS A 463 -2.52 8.12 4.74
N ARG A 464 -2.05 7.06 4.10
CA ARG A 464 -0.99 7.15 3.10
C ARG A 464 -1.54 7.86 1.85
N PRO A 465 -0.71 8.36 0.94
CA PRO A 465 -1.17 9.09 -0.25
C PRO A 465 -2.25 8.34 -1.06
N PHE A 466 -2.11 7.03 -1.27
CA PHE A 466 -3.13 6.24 -1.96
C PHE A 466 -4.47 6.19 -1.20
N GLU A 467 -4.40 6.00 0.12
CA GLU A 467 -5.60 5.98 0.98
C GLU A 467 -6.29 7.34 1.00
N ALA A 468 -5.53 8.43 1.05
CA ALA A 468 -6.08 9.78 1.02
C ALA A 468 -6.74 10.10 -0.33
N ALA A 469 -6.11 9.71 -1.44
CA ALA A 469 -6.65 9.86 -2.79
C ALA A 469 -7.96 9.09 -2.96
N ALA A 470 -7.97 7.80 -2.60
CA ALA A 470 -9.17 6.98 -2.69
C ALA A 470 -10.29 7.49 -1.78
N ALA A 471 -9.96 7.90 -0.54
CA ALA A 471 -10.93 8.48 0.39
C ALA A 471 -11.55 9.77 -0.16
N THR A 472 -10.78 10.62 -0.81
CA THR A 472 -11.27 11.86 -1.43
C THR A 472 -12.24 11.54 -2.57
N LEU A 473 -11.87 10.64 -3.49
CA LEU A 473 -12.74 10.21 -4.59
C LEU A 473 -14.08 9.68 -4.07
N ARG A 474 -14.05 8.88 -3.01
CA ARG A 474 -15.24 8.32 -2.37
C ARG A 474 -16.11 9.39 -1.70
N ALA A 475 -15.50 10.27 -0.92
CA ALA A 475 -16.21 11.28 -0.11
C ALA A 475 -16.98 12.29 -0.96
N VAL A 476 -16.39 12.73 -2.08
CA VAL A 476 -17.02 13.72 -2.98
C VAL A 476 -17.77 13.08 -4.15
N MET A 477 -17.85 11.73 -4.18
CA MET A 477 -18.52 10.98 -5.25
C MET A 477 -17.92 11.26 -6.64
N CYS A 478 -16.59 11.39 -6.69
CA CYS A 478 -15.87 11.62 -7.93
C CYS A 478 -15.58 10.29 -8.65
N SER A 479 -15.62 10.30 -9.96
CA SER A 479 -15.34 9.15 -10.80
C SER A 479 -13.84 8.88 -10.88
N ALA A 480 -13.42 7.67 -10.54
CA ALA A 480 -12.12 7.13 -10.94
C ALA A 480 -12.30 6.34 -12.23
N ASN A 481 -12.15 6.97 -13.35
CA ASN A 481 -12.28 6.38 -14.68
C ASN A 481 -11.04 6.64 -15.53
N SER A 482 -11.05 6.17 -16.78
CA SER A 482 -9.98 6.38 -17.75
C SER A 482 -9.71 7.85 -18.09
N ASN A 483 -10.61 8.77 -17.74
CA ASN A 483 -10.39 10.20 -17.96
C ASN A 483 -9.36 10.80 -17.00
N PHE A 484 -9.02 10.12 -15.92
CA PHE A 484 -7.83 10.42 -15.11
C PHE A 484 -6.54 9.88 -15.72
N ALA A 485 -6.65 9.04 -16.76
CA ALA A 485 -5.52 8.47 -17.46
C ALA A 485 -5.02 9.37 -18.59
N PRO A 486 -3.74 9.28 -18.93
CA PRO A 486 -3.09 10.17 -19.90
C PRO A 486 -3.39 9.80 -21.36
N ALA A 487 -4.64 9.56 -21.74
CA ALA A 487 -4.96 9.46 -23.15
C ALA A 487 -4.77 10.79 -23.90
N THR A 488 -4.58 11.89 -23.16
CA THR A 488 -4.56 13.26 -23.73
C THR A 488 -3.58 14.22 -23.06
N ASN A 489 -2.38 13.79 -22.66
CA ASN A 489 -1.36 14.66 -22.03
C ASN A 489 -1.80 15.40 -20.75
N LYS A 490 -2.86 14.96 -20.09
CA LYS A 490 -3.32 15.51 -18.80
C LYS A 490 -3.06 14.50 -17.70
N GLU A 491 -1.78 14.27 -17.41
CA GLU A 491 -1.33 13.38 -16.33
C GLU A 491 -1.48 14.00 -14.92
N ASP A 492 -2.22 15.10 -14.79
CA ASP A 492 -2.21 15.92 -13.57
C ASP A 492 -2.63 15.17 -12.31
N PHE A 493 -3.62 14.27 -12.39
CA PHE A 493 -4.02 13.45 -11.24
C PHE A 493 -2.89 12.51 -10.80
N TYR A 494 -2.38 11.69 -11.72
CA TYR A 494 -1.37 10.68 -11.41
C TYR A 494 -0.03 11.31 -11.08
N TRP A 495 0.34 12.41 -11.76
CA TRP A 495 1.54 13.15 -11.44
C TRP A 495 1.47 13.76 -10.02
N THR A 496 0.34 14.39 -9.68
CA THR A 496 0.15 14.98 -8.35
C THR A 496 0.11 13.91 -7.25
N TYR A 497 -0.50 12.77 -7.55
CA TYR A 497 -0.51 11.62 -6.66
C TYR A 497 0.90 11.04 -6.44
N ASP A 498 1.67 10.83 -7.50
CA ASP A 498 3.05 10.32 -7.42
C ASP A 498 3.97 11.27 -6.65
N ALA A 499 3.79 12.57 -6.84
CA ALA A 499 4.53 13.61 -6.13
C ALA A 499 4.27 13.61 -4.60
N ALA A 500 3.17 13.02 -4.14
CA ALA A 500 2.94 12.80 -2.71
C ALA A 500 3.84 11.70 -2.10
N GLY A 501 4.67 11.04 -2.92
CA GLY A 501 5.74 10.13 -2.49
C GLY A 501 5.36 8.65 -2.47
N GLN A 502 4.18 8.28 -2.95
CA GLN A 502 3.74 6.88 -3.03
C GLN A 502 3.27 6.53 -4.45
N GLN A 503 4.18 6.57 -5.42
CA GLN A 503 3.86 6.03 -6.75
C GLN A 503 3.40 4.57 -6.62
N GLN A 504 2.21 4.25 -7.12
CA GLN A 504 1.74 2.87 -7.08
C GLN A 504 2.74 1.95 -7.77
N PHE A 505 3.12 0.86 -7.08
CA PHE A 505 4.07 -0.15 -7.56
C PHE A 505 5.46 0.41 -7.90
N GLY A 506 5.79 1.62 -7.40
CA GLY A 506 7.00 2.37 -7.75
C GLY A 506 8.11 2.31 -6.69
N ARG A 507 7.94 1.56 -5.60
CA ARG A 507 9.00 1.38 -4.61
C ARG A 507 10.11 0.49 -5.18
N ARG A 508 11.34 1.04 -5.23
CA ARG A 508 12.49 0.32 -5.81
C ARG A 508 13.07 -0.74 -4.87
N SER A 509 13.05 -0.47 -3.57
CA SER A 509 13.56 -1.40 -2.55
C SER A 509 12.53 -2.49 -2.24
N PRO A 510 12.94 -3.75 -2.02
CA PRO A 510 12.06 -4.88 -1.80
C PRO A 510 11.27 -4.83 -0.48
N ASP A 511 11.66 -3.96 0.46
CA ASP A 511 10.97 -3.73 1.73
C ASP A 511 9.56 -3.11 1.60
N GLY A 512 9.22 -2.56 0.43
CA GLY A 512 7.97 -1.87 0.18
C GLY A 512 7.93 -0.47 0.82
N TYR A 513 6.80 0.22 0.67
CA TYR A 513 6.58 1.51 1.31
C TYR A 513 6.35 1.36 2.81
N PRO A 514 6.89 2.26 3.65
CA PRO A 514 6.67 2.22 5.09
C PRO A 514 5.18 2.31 5.46
N ASP A 515 4.70 1.41 6.32
CA ASP A 515 3.32 1.46 6.85
C ASP A 515 3.28 2.06 8.26
N VAL A 516 3.91 3.22 8.41
CA VAL A 516 3.93 4.01 9.64
C VAL A 516 3.69 5.48 9.33
N SER A 517 2.95 6.16 10.19
CA SER A 517 2.50 7.55 9.97
C SER A 517 3.65 8.54 9.84
N THR A 518 4.77 8.29 10.52
CA THR A 518 5.96 9.18 10.48
C THR A 518 6.53 9.34 9.07
N ALA A 519 6.44 8.32 8.23
CA ALA A 519 6.91 8.37 6.85
C ALA A 519 6.06 9.30 5.96
N TRP A 520 4.82 9.58 6.34
CA TRP A 520 3.83 10.29 5.52
C TRP A 520 3.43 11.67 6.05
N ARG A 521 4.09 12.16 7.10
CA ARG A 521 3.83 13.46 7.73
C ARG A 521 4.78 14.56 7.27
N SER A 522 5.62 14.33 6.26
CA SER A 522 6.49 15.37 5.73
C SER A 522 5.65 16.49 5.10
N THR A 523 6.15 17.73 5.18
CA THR A 523 5.49 18.89 4.59
C THR A 523 5.18 18.68 3.11
N THR A 524 6.12 18.14 2.35
CA THR A 524 5.92 17.84 0.92
C THR A 524 4.80 16.83 0.70
N SER A 525 4.80 15.71 1.43
CA SER A 525 3.75 14.69 1.28
C SER A 525 2.37 15.24 1.65
N MET A 526 2.26 16.04 2.71
CA MET A 526 1.00 16.68 3.11
C MET A 526 0.52 17.69 2.07
N LEU A 527 1.42 18.58 1.63
CA LEU A 527 1.09 19.61 0.64
C LEU A 527 0.62 19.01 -0.70
N MET A 528 1.30 17.96 -1.17
CA MET A 528 0.92 17.29 -2.41
C MET A 528 -0.40 16.52 -2.29
N ARG A 529 -0.71 15.94 -1.13
CA ARG A 529 -2.03 15.36 -0.87
C ARG A 529 -3.14 16.42 -0.89
N TRP A 530 -2.92 17.58 -0.28
CA TRP A 530 -3.87 18.69 -0.33
C TRP A 530 -4.06 19.18 -1.76
N LYS A 531 -2.96 19.34 -2.51
CA LYS A 531 -3.04 19.69 -3.94
C LYS A 531 -3.85 18.67 -4.75
N LEU A 532 -3.69 17.37 -4.44
CA LEU A 532 -4.46 16.31 -5.08
C LEU A 532 -5.95 16.41 -4.74
N CYS A 533 -6.29 16.69 -3.47
CA CYS A 533 -7.67 16.88 -3.04
C CYS A 533 -8.33 18.07 -3.79
N ASN A 534 -7.62 19.19 -3.89
CA ASN A 534 -8.09 20.37 -4.63
C ASN A 534 -8.28 20.03 -6.11
N TRP A 535 -7.33 19.33 -6.72
CA TRP A 535 -7.44 18.91 -8.10
C TRP A 535 -8.70 18.04 -8.34
N VAL A 536 -8.99 17.10 -7.44
CA VAL A 536 -10.20 16.25 -7.54
C VAL A 536 -11.47 17.08 -7.45
N ILE A 537 -11.50 18.11 -6.62
CA ILE A 537 -12.68 18.97 -6.44
C ILE A 537 -12.86 19.93 -7.62
N GLU A 538 -11.78 20.50 -8.13
CA GLU A 538 -11.81 21.50 -9.20
C GLU A 538 -11.95 20.89 -10.61
N GLU A 539 -11.27 19.77 -10.86
CA GLU A 539 -11.20 19.12 -12.19
C GLU A 539 -11.89 17.75 -12.24
N GLY A 540 -12.42 17.30 -11.11
CA GLY A 540 -13.05 15.98 -10.98
C GLY A 540 -14.30 15.81 -11.83
N ILE A 541 -14.66 14.55 -12.08
CA ILE A 541 -15.82 14.13 -12.87
C ILE A 541 -16.77 13.36 -11.95
N PRO A 542 -18.07 13.71 -11.92
CA PRO A 542 -19.07 12.98 -11.12
C PRO A 542 -19.16 11.50 -11.49
N LEU A 543 -19.54 10.66 -10.54
CA LEU A 543 -19.71 9.22 -10.72
C LEU A 543 -20.68 8.84 -11.83
N ASP A 544 -21.76 9.56 -11.93
CA ASP A 544 -22.92 9.27 -12.78
C ASP A 544 -22.99 10.11 -14.05
N ARG A 545 -22.13 11.14 -14.18
CA ARG A 545 -22.13 12.07 -15.30
C ARG A 545 -20.71 12.32 -15.85
N PRO A 546 -20.20 11.40 -16.67
CA PRO A 546 -18.81 11.46 -17.14
C PRO A 546 -18.50 12.60 -18.12
N ASP A 547 -19.49 13.32 -18.55
CA ASP A 547 -19.44 14.41 -19.52
C ASP A 547 -19.41 15.82 -18.89
N VAL A 548 -19.58 15.92 -17.57
CA VAL A 548 -19.60 17.19 -16.84
C VAL A 548 -18.53 17.22 -15.73
N ARG A 549 -18.22 18.42 -15.23
CA ARG A 549 -17.36 18.59 -14.06
C ARG A 549 -18.14 18.30 -12.77
N LEU A 550 -17.40 17.94 -11.73
CA LEU A 550 -17.97 17.72 -10.39
C LEU A 550 -18.68 19.00 -9.92
N ASN A 551 -19.99 18.90 -9.66
CA ASN A 551 -20.79 19.99 -9.13
C ASN A 551 -21.26 19.64 -7.70
N LEU A 552 -20.56 20.16 -6.71
CA LEU A 552 -20.85 19.89 -5.30
C LEU A 552 -22.17 20.54 -4.84
N ILE A 553 -22.60 21.61 -5.51
CA ILE A 553 -23.85 22.30 -5.15
C ILE A 553 -25.06 21.45 -5.51
N GLU A 554 -25.02 20.75 -6.63
CA GLU A 554 -26.10 19.83 -7.03
C GLU A 554 -26.23 18.64 -6.09
N GLN A 555 -25.18 18.33 -5.33
CA GLN A 555 -25.22 17.26 -4.32
C GLN A 555 -25.92 17.70 -3.01
N MET A 556 -26.39 18.95 -2.90
CA MET A 556 -27.07 19.52 -1.74
C MET A 556 -28.57 19.82 -2.01
N PRO A 557 -29.38 18.87 -2.48
CA PRO A 557 -30.78 19.15 -2.77
C PRO A 557 -31.54 19.53 -1.49
N GLY A 558 -32.25 20.66 -1.51
CA GLY A 558 -33.08 21.10 -0.38
C GLY A 558 -32.30 21.68 0.81
N VAL A 559 -30.98 21.77 0.76
CA VAL A 559 -30.18 22.37 1.83
C VAL A 559 -30.34 23.89 1.79
N THR A 560 -30.66 24.52 2.93
CA THR A 560 -30.71 25.97 3.05
C THR A 560 -29.33 26.55 2.76
N ARG A 561 -29.27 27.53 1.86
CA ARG A 561 -28.01 28.13 1.38
C ARG A 561 -27.42 29.15 2.38
N ASN A 562 -27.26 28.76 3.62
CA ASN A 562 -26.54 29.52 4.64
C ASN A 562 -25.31 28.73 5.11
N SER A 563 -24.36 29.41 5.74
CA SER A 563 -23.09 28.82 6.13
C SER A 563 -23.23 27.67 7.14
N GLN A 564 -24.22 27.76 8.04
CA GLN A 564 -24.48 26.72 9.05
C GLN A 564 -24.91 25.40 8.39
N GLU A 565 -25.96 25.44 7.56
CA GLU A 565 -26.57 24.25 6.96
C GLU A 565 -25.69 23.61 5.90
N MET A 566 -24.98 24.40 5.07
CA MET A 566 -24.10 23.86 4.05
C MET A 566 -22.86 23.18 4.66
N ALA A 567 -22.24 23.80 5.67
CA ALA A 567 -21.11 23.20 6.39
C ALA A 567 -21.52 21.93 7.13
N LYS A 568 -22.69 21.96 7.78
CA LYS A 568 -23.25 20.79 8.44
C LYS A 568 -23.47 19.64 7.46
N PHE A 569 -24.14 19.90 6.36
CA PHE A 569 -24.41 18.90 5.32
C PHE A 569 -23.13 18.22 4.83
N TRP A 570 -22.10 19.00 4.45
CA TRP A 570 -20.88 18.42 3.91
C TRP A 570 -20.04 17.69 4.95
N CYS A 571 -19.96 18.19 6.18
CA CYS A 571 -19.29 17.46 7.25
C CYS A 571 -20.00 16.14 7.57
N GLU A 572 -21.35 16.15 7.72
CA GLU A 572 -22.13 14.94 7.96
C GLU A 572 -22.00 13.93 6.82
N ARG A 573 -22.02 14.40 5.58
CA ARG A 573 -21.86 13.57 4.40
C ARG A 573 -20.48 12.92 4.30
N ILE A 574 -19.40 13.70 4.50
CA ILE A 574 -18.02 13.22 4.37
C ILE A 574 -17.67 12.27 5.52
N PHE A 575 -17.98 12.65 6.74
CA PHE A 575 -17.66 11.84 7.92
C PHE A 575 -18.69 10.73 8.19
N GLY A 576 -19.87 10.80 7.60
CA GLY A 576 -20.95 9.81 7.73
C GLY A 576 -21.66 9.82 9.08
N ILE A 577 -21.60 10.91 9.84
CA ILE A 577 -22.30 11.03 11.14
C ILE A 577 -23.13 12.29 11.19
N ALA A 578 -24.32 12.19 11.81
CA ALA A 578 -25.16 13.34 12.10
C ALA A 578 -24.71 14.09 13.35
N GLY A 579 -25.10 15.37 13.47
CA GLY A 579 -24.84 16.18 14.65
C GLY A 579 -23.40 16.67 14.76
N VAL A 580 -22.71 16.90 13.65
CA VAL A 580 -21.35 17.48 13.63
C VAL A 580 -21.31 18.89 14.20
N ASP A 581 -22.44 19.59 14.25
CA ASP A 581 -22.63 20.92 14.79
C ASP A 581 -22.81 20.98 16.33
N VAL A 582 -22.82 19.83 16.98
CA VAL A 582 -22.83 19.73 18.45
C VAL A 582 -21.40 19.68 18.96
N ASN A 583 -21.10 20.50 19.99
CA ASN A 583 -19.73 20.65 20.51
C ASN A 583 -19.10 19.38 21.11
N THR A 584 -19.88 18.33 21.33
CA THR A 584 -19.40 17.01 21.74
C THR A 584 -19.04 16.11 20.56
N SER A 585 -19.32 16.54 19.33
CA SER A 585 -18.95 15.78 18.12
C SER A 585 -17.43 15.72 17.96
N PRO A 586 -16.86 14.57 17.56
CA PRO A 586 -15.44 14.46 17.25
C PRO A 586 -15.01 15.37 16.08
N TYR A 587 -15.95 15.80 15.24
CA TYR A 587 -15.72 16.64 14.06
C TYR A 587 -16.19 18.09 14.21
N TYR A 588 -16.52 18.50 15.44
CA TYR A 588 -17.03 19.86 15.71
C TYR A 588 -16.05 20.94 15.28
N SER A 589 -14.74 20.74 15.51
CA SER A 589 -13.70 21.70 15.12
C SER A 589 -13.70 21.91 13.60
N THR A 590 -13.68 20.84 12.83
CA THR A 590 -13.71 20.91 11.36
C THR A 590 -15.01 21.56 10.85
N PHE A 591 -16.15 21.24 11.47
CA PHE A 591 -17.41 21.92 11.16
C PHE A 591 -17.35 23.42 11.41
N VAL A 592 -16.81 23.86 12.57
CA VAL A 592 -16.69 25.28 12.91
C VAL A 592 -15.83 26.02 11.91
N GLU A 593 -14.69 25.47 11.50
CA GLU A 593 -13.81 26.05 10.48
C GLU A 593 -14.51 26.16 9.11
N ALA A 594 -15.17 25.11 8.66
CA ALA A 594 -15.93 25.09 7.42
C ALA A 594 -17.06 26.14 7.41
N ARG A 595 -17.83 26.23 8.51
CA ARG A 595 -18.89 27.20 8.68
C ARG A 595 -18.37 28.64 8.69
N ASN A 596 -17.30 28.92 9.44
CA ASN A 596 -16.69 30.24 9.52
C ASN A 596 -16.15 30.69 8.16
N PHE A 597 -15.51 29.78 7.42
CA PHE A 597 -15.07 30.05 6.05
C PHE A 597 -16.24 30.44 5.14
N MET A 598 -17.35 29.70 5.19
CA MET A 598 -18.54 30.00 4.38
C MET A 598 -19.15 31.34 4.76
N ALA A 599 -19.16 31.70 6.04
CA ALA A 599 -19.78 32.93 6.54
C ALA A 599 -19.00 34.21 6.18
N GLN A 600 -17.64 34.16 6.14
CA GLN A 600 -16.76 35.32 5.88
C GLN A 600 -17.16 36.57 6.69
N GLY A 601 -17.50 36.38 7.98
CA GLY A 601 -17.92 37.44 8.88
C GLY A 601 -19.41 37.79 8.85
N SER A 602 -20.21 37.21 7.96
CA SER A 602 -21.68 37.32 7.99
C SER A 602 -22.30 36.42 9.06
N GLY A 603 -23.57 36.65 9.41
CA GLY A 603 -24.30 35.76 10.33
C GLY A 603 -24.50 34.36 9.73
N PHE A 604 -24.39 33.33 10.55
CA PHE A 604 -24.39 31.93 10.10
C PHE A 604 -25.70 31.46 9.46
N THR A 605 -26.80 32.11 9.76
CA THR A 605 -28.13 31.81 9.23
C THR A 605 -28.54 32.68 8.05
N ILE A 606 -27.68 33.62 7.65
CA ILE A 606 -27.94 34.50 6.49
C ILE A 606 -27.81 33.65 5.21
N VAL A 607 -28.82 33.74 4.36
CA VAL A 607 -28.81 33.10 3.05
C VAL A 607 -27.80 33.82 2.13
N LEU A 608 -26.84 33.04 1.63
CA LEU A 608 -25.79 33.53 0.75
C LEU A 608 -26.30 33.69 -0.70
N ALA A 609 -25.75 34.62 -1.41
CA ALA A 609 -26.00 34.78 -2.85
C ALA A 609 -25.44 33.58 -3.64
N ASP A 610 -26.08 33.27 -4.79
CA ASP A 610 -25.67 32.14 -5.64
C ASP A 610 -24.18 32.18 -6.04
N LYS A 611 -23.64 33.36 -6.28
CA LYS A 611 -22.22 33.55 -6.59
C LYS A 611 -21.33 33.15 -5.45
N ASP A 612 -21.67 33.55 -4.22
CA ASP A 612 -20.89 33.18 -3.00
C ASP A 612 -20.95 31.68 -2.74
N VAL A 613 -22.13 31.07 -2.95
CA VAL A 613 -22.29 29.61 -2.82
C VAL A 613 -21.42 28.89 -3.85
N ALA A 614 -21.45 29.31 -5.10
CA ALA A 614 -20.67 28.70 -6.19
C ALA A 614 -19.15 28.79 -5.96
N GLU A 615 -18.69 29.91 -5.39
CA GLU A 615 -17.27 30.14 -5.13
C GLU A 615 -16.79 29.44 -3.86
N ARG A 616 -17.63 29.44 -2.78
CA ARG A 616 -17.18 29.03 -1.45
C ARG A 616 -17.40 27.55 -1.15
N VAL A 617 -18.44 26.90 -1.72
CA VAL A 617 -18.73 25.48 -1.44
C VAL A 617 -17.59 24.56 -1.83
N PRO A 618 -16.98 24.65 -3.03
CA PRO A 618 -15.83 23.82 -3.35
C PRO A 618 -14.66 24.01 -2.37
N ARG A 619 -14.34 25.26 -2.03
CA ARG A 619 -13.26 25.60 -1.08
C ARG A 619 -13.54 25.13 0.34
N MET A 620 -14.80 25.18 0.77
CA MET A 620 -15.21 24.63 2.06
C MET A 620 -15.02 23.11 2.10
N VAL A 621 -15.39 22.42 1.04
CA VAL A 621 -15.18 20.95 0.94
C VAL A 621 -13.68 20.62 0.94
N GLU A 622 -12.85 21.42 0.27
CA GLU A 622 -11.38 21.30 0.35
C GLU A 622 -10.89 21.40 1.81
N ILE A 623 -11.36 22.38 2.58
CA ILE A 623 -11.01 22.55 3.99
C ILE A 623 -11.37 21.30 4.80
N ILE A 624 -12.56 20.73 4.61
CA ILE A 624 -13.01 19.55 5.32
C ILE A 624 -12.10 18.34 4.99
N ILE A 625 -11.78 18.11 3.71
CA ILE A 625 -10.96 16.98 3.26
C ILE A 625 -9.48 17.15 3.66
N GLN A 626 -8.99 18.39 3.75
CA GLN A 626 -7.63 18.68 4.19
C GLN A 626 -7.49 18.68 5.71
N SER A 627 -8.58 18.65 6.45
CA SER A 627 -8.56 18.64 7.92
C SER A 627 -7.82 17.43 8.49
N PRO A 628 -7.21 17.54 9.66
CA PRO A 628 -6.64 16.39 10.36
C PRO A 628 -7.65 15.25 10.54
N ASP A 629 -8.93 15.58 10.81
CA ASP A 629 -10.00 14.63 11.04
C ASP A 629 -10.25 13.72 9.82
N PHE A 630 -10.13 14.24 8.61
CA PHE A 630 -10.21 13.44 7.39
C PHE A 630 -8.92 12.68 7.09
N GLN A 631 -7.76 13.23 7.43
CA GLN A 631 -6.46 12.62 7.15
C GLN A 631 -6.12 11.47 8.09
N TRP A 632 -6.76 11.39 9.25
CA TRP A 632 -6.58 10.26 10.17
C TRP A 632 -7.33 9.00 9.74
N ARG A 633 -6.82 7.88 10.28
CA ARG A 633 -7.36 6.54 10.03
C ARG A 633 -7.47 5.74 11.35
#